data_a6a74cdee57669b1b8bca22835d9c7d2
#
_entry.id   a6a74cdee57669b1b8bca22835d9c7d2
#
_cell.length_a   1.000
_cell.length_b   1.000
_cell.length_c   1.000
_cell.angle_alpha   90.00
_cell.angle_beta   90.00
_cell.angle_gamma   90.00
#
_symmetry.space_group_name_H-M   'P 1'
#
loop_
_entity.id
_entity.type
_entity.pdbx_description
1 polymer ?
#
loop_
_entity_poly.entity_id
_entity_poly.type
_entity_poly.pdbx_seq_one_letter_code
_entity_poly.pdbx_strand_id
1 'polypeptide(L)'
;TNDVRFLMPVDPDVSPSDFEAHEARVCIQKGQALDDPRRSKDFVENQYLRSPEEMKELFIDLPEALENTIKIAEKCNLDLELGEFYLPDFDVPEGQTREEHLKQLSYKGLNKRILQINSSVNSYPIDEDQYFARLDYELDMICKLNFAGYFLIVSDFVNWAQVNDIPVGPGRGSGAGSIAAYALGITAIDPIKYDLLFERFLNPERVSNPDFDIDFCVEGRDKVLEYVTNKYGKDSVAQISTRGTMAARAVLRDVVRVLGKPYGFGDRLAKAIPDVLGISLEEAYEVKEFQEIIDASDESKEVFEMALKLEGLSRSVGTHAAGVVIAPTALTDFTP
;
A
#
# COMPACT_ATOMS: atom_id res chain seq x y z
N THR A 1 -12.69 -3.03 31.49
CA THR A 1 -13.01 -2.99 30.05
C THR A 1 -13.23 -4.39 29.53
N ASN A 2 -14.12 -4.56 28.54
CA ASN A 2 -14.25 -5.80 27.82
C ASN A 2 -13.17 -5.85 26.72
N ASP A 3 -12.29 -6.85 26.77
CA ASP A 3 -11.27 -7.07 25.72
C ASP A 3 -11.90 -7.82 24.55
N VAL A 4 -12.66 -7.09 23.73
CA VAL A 4 -13.42 -7.66 22.61
C VAL A 4 -12.47 -8.21 21.53
N ARG A 5 -12.69 -9.47 21.13
CA ARG A 5 -11.91 -10.16 20.10
C ARG A 5 -12.74 -10.63 18.92
N PHE A 6 -14.04 -10.85 19.14
CA PHE A 6 -15.01 -11.29 18.14
C PHE A 6 -16.40 -10.73 18.47
N LEU A 7 -17.38 -10.89 17.56
CA LEU A 7 -18.64 -10.16 17.65
C LEU A 7 -19.69 -10.89 18.48
N MET A 8 -19.91 -12.17 18.24
CA MET A 8 -21.05 -12.90 18.81
C MET A 8 -20.62 -13.83 19.94
N PRO A 9 -21.47 -14.04 20.96
CA PRO A 9 -21.25 -15.07 21.96
C PRO A 9 -21.26 -16.47 21.30
N VAL A 10 -20.68 -17.44 21.99
CA VAL A 10 -20.73 -18.83 21.53
C VAL A 10 -22.19 -19.32 21.62
N ASP A 11 -22.73 -19.73 20.47
CA ASP A 11 -24.02 -20.35 20.32
C ASP A 11 -23.80 -21.83 19.97
N PRO A 12 -24.30 -22.79 20.76
CA PRO A 12 -24.15 -24.22 20.48
C PRO A 12 -24.75 -24.68 19.14
N ASP A 13 -25.71 -23.92 18.61
CA ASP A 13 -26.38 -24.22 17.35
C ASP A 13 -25.65 -23.62 16.13
N VAL A 14 -24.59 -22.84 16.36
CA VAL A 14 -23.78 -22.19 15.30
C VAL A 14 -22.37 -22.75 15.27
N SER A 15 -22.03 -23.46 14.19
CA SER A 15 -20.67 -23.97 13.96
C SER A 15 -20.19 -23.58 12.55
N PRO A 16 -18.96 -23.01 12.41
CA PRO A 16 -18.09 -22.61 13.52
C PRO A 16 -18.60 -21.35 14.22
N SER A 17 -18.39 -21.28 15.54
CA SER A 17 -18.65 -20.05 16.30
C SER A 17 -17.63 -18.93 15.96
N ASP A 18 -17.93 -17.70 16.35
CA ASP A 18 -16.98 -16.58 16.17
C ASP A 18 -15.71 -16.77 17.01
N PHE A 19 -15.82 -17.42 18.15
CA PHE A 19 -14.67 -17.79 18.99
C PHE A 19 -13.76 -18.82 18.28
N GLU A 20 -14.33 -19.87 17.69
CA GLU A 20 -13.56 -20.87 16.94
C GLU A 20 -12.88 -20.24 15.73
N ALA A 21 -13.56 -19.35 15.00
CA ALA A 21 -12.98 -18.59 13.90
C ALA A 21 -11.83 -17.69 14.38
N HIS A 22 -11.97 -17.03 15.54
CA HIS A 22 -10.90 -16.24 16.15
C HIS A 22 -9.68 -17.11 16.50
N GLU A 23 -9.89 -18.26 17.14
CA GLU A 23 -8.83 -19.22 17.46
C GLU A 23 -8.13 -19.73 16.18
N ALA A 24 -8.88 -20.04 15.13
CA ALA A 24 -8.34 -20.41 13.82
C ALA A 24 -7.46 -19.28 13.23
N ARG A 25 -7.91 -18.03 13.30
CA ARG A 25 -7.14 -16.85 12.88
C ARG A 25 -5.81 -16.73 13.63
N VAL A 26 -5.84 -16.92 14.95
CA VAL A 26 -4.62 -16.89 15.79
C VAL A 26 -3.66 -18.02 15.36
N CYS A 27 -4.19 -19.22 15.10
CA CYS A 27 -3.40 -20.34 14.61
C CYS A 27 -2.80 -20.09 13.22
N ILE A 28 -3.54 -19.43 12.32
CA ILE A 28 -3.02 -19.01 11.01
C ILE A 28 -1.80 -18.08 11.17
N GLN A 29 -1.90 -17.09 12.05
CA GLN A 29 -0.81 -16.13 12.32
C GLN A 29 0.42 -16.80 12.95
N LYS A 30 0.20 -17.74 13.89
CA LYS A 30 1.27 -18.45 14.61
C LYS A 30 1.82 -19.66 13.83
N GLY A 31 1.23 -20.02 12.68
CA GLY A 31 1.62 -21.20 11.91
C GLY A 31 1.33 -22.54 12.59
N GLN A 32 0.33 -22.58 13.47
CA GLN A 32 -0.06 -23.75 14.27
C GLN A 32 -1.37 -24.35 13.77
N ALA A 33 -1.66 -25.60 14.19
CA ALA A 33 -2.98 -26.21 14.00
C ALA A 33 -3.83 -26.03 15.27
N LEU A 34 -5.16 -26.08 15.13
CA LEU A 34 -6.09 -25.93 16.25
C LEU A 34 -5.96 -27.05 17.29
N ASP A 35 -5.62 -28.25 16.84
CA ASP A 35 -5.41 -29.45 17.67
C ASP A 35 -3.97 -29.60 18.21
N ASP A 36 -3.04 -28.67 17.88
CA ASP A 36 -1.68 -28.72 18.44
C ASP A 36 -1.71 -28.56 19.97
N PRO A 37 -1.34 -29.58 20.75
CA PRO A 37 -1.37 -29.52 22.20
C PRO A 37 -0.41 -28.49 22.81
N ARG A 38 0.54 -28.00 22.03
CA ARG A 38 1.53 -27.01 22.48
C ARG A 38 1.09 -25.57 22.24
N ARG A 39 -0.05 -25.36 21.54
CA ARG A 39 -0.55 -23.99 21.29
C ARG A 39 -0.96 -23.33 22.60
N SER A 40 -0.66 -22.05 22.74
CA SER A 40 -1.22 -21.24 23.82
C SER A 40 -2.71 -20.96 23.53
N LYS A 41 -3.52 -21.08 24.59
CA LYS A 41 -4.94 -20.71 24.59
C LYS A 41 -5.08 -19.40 25.35
N ASP A 42 -4.75 -18.31 24.66
CA ASP A 42 -4.63 -16.97 25.26
C ASP A 42 -5.99 -16.26 25.35
N PHE A 43 -7.02 -16.78 24.67
CA PHE A 43 -8.33 -16.16 24.56
C PHE A 43 -9.45 -17.06 25.14
N VAL A 44 -10.54 -16.43 25.52
CA VAL A 44 -11.69 -17.10 26.14
C VAL A 44 -12.99 -16.69 25.48
N GLU A 45 -14.00 -17.55 25.55
CA GLU A 45 -15.32 -17.37 24.92
C GLU A 45 -16.07 -16.10 25.38
N ASN A 46 -15.68 -15.54 26.51
CA ASN A 46 -16.29 -14.32 27.08
C ASN A 46 -15.78 -13.01 26.45
N GLN A 47 -14.88 -13.05 25.46
CA GLN A 47 -14.30 -11.88 24.79
C GLN A 47 -15.09 -11.43 23.55
N TYR A 48 -16.39 -11.65 23.54
CA TYR A 48 -17.29 -11.14 22.50
C TYR A 48 -17.76 -9.70 22.78
N LEU A 49 -18.35 -9.05 21.78
CA LEU A 49 -18.91 -7.72 21.92
C LEU A 49 -20.22 -7.78 22.73
N ARG A 50 -20.14 -7.45 24.02
CA ARG A 50 -21.25 -7.45 24.94
C ARG A 50 -22.24 -6.33 24.70
N SER A 51 -23.50 -6.57 24.96
CA SER A 51 -24.51 -5.52 24.96
C SER A 51 -24.30 -4.51 26.09
N PRO A 52 -24.88 -3.29 25.99
CA PRO A 52 -24.84 -2.32 27.08
C PRO A 52 -25.45 -2.85 28.39
N GLU A 53 -26.46 -3.70 28.30
CA GLU A 53 -27.14 -4.33 29.42
C GLU A 53 -26.24 -5.31 30.16
N GLU A 54 -25.58 -6.21 29.41
CA GLU A 54 -24.59 -7.14 29.97
C GLU A 54 -23.39 -6.39 30.61
N MET A 55 -22.96 -5.29 30.01
CA MET A 55 -21.89 -4.47 30.59
C MET A 55 -22.34 -3.78 31.88
N LYS A 56 -23.61 -3.32 31.99
CA LYS A 56 -24.15 -2.75 33.23
C LYS A 56 -24.23 -3.79 34.35
N GLU A 57 -24.64 -5.01 34.04
CA GLU A 57 -24.67 -6.10 35.00
C GLU A 57 -23.27 -6.47 35.48
N LEU A 58 -22.30 -6.54 34.54
CA LEU A 58 -20.93 -6.93 34.82
C LEU A 58 -20.18 -5.91 35.71
N PHE A 59 -20.57 -4.62 35.61
CA PHE A 59 -19.94 -3.51 36.36
C PHE A 59 -20.91 -2.86 37.35
N ILE A 60 -21.88 -3.62 37.89
CA ILE A 60 -22.89 -3.11 38.81
C ILE A 60 -22.29 -2.53 40.09
N ASP A 61 -21.13 -3.06 40.51
CA ASP A 61 -20.37 -2.61 41.68
C ASP A 61 -19.37 -1.48 41.36
N LEU A 62 -19.18 -1.12 40.06
CA LEU A 62 -18.25 -0.10 39.65
C LEU A 62 -18.83 0.77 38.51
N PRO A 63 -19.95 1.50 38.74
CA PRO A 63 -20.67 2.26 37.72
C PRO A 63 -19.81 3.37 37.10
N GLU A 64 -18.83 3.92 37.81
CA GLU A 64 -17.92 4.93 37.30
C GLU A 64 -17.09 4.43 36.10
N ALA A 65 -16.85 3.12 36.00
CA ALA A 65 -16.13 2.54 34.85
C ALA A 65 -16.95 2.72 33.56
N LEU A 66 -18.28 2.61 33.62
CA LEU A 66 -19.18 2.84 32.49
C LEU A 66 -19.29 4.32 32.15
N GLU A 67 -19.42 5.19 33.15
CA GLU A 67 -19.46 6.65 32.95
C GLU A 67 -18.18 7.14 32.28
N ASN A 68 -17.02 6.58 32.66
CA ASN A 68 -15.74 6.96 32.08
C ASN A 68 -15.64 6.60 30.60
N THR A 69 -16.40 5.62 30.09
CA THR A 69 -16.46 5.29 28.66
C THR A 69 -16.97 6.49 27.86
N ILE A 70 -18.06 7.12 28.37
CA ILE A 70 -18.66 8.31 27.74
C ILE A 70 -17.69 9.50 27.84
N LYS A 71 -17.11 9.73 29.03
CA LYS A 71 -16.13 10.83 29.24
C LYS A 71 -14.90 10.71 28.34
N ILE A 72 -14.46 9.47 28.03
CA ILE A 72 -13.35 9.24 27.10
C ILE A 72 -13.81 9.55 25.66
N ALA A 73 -15.00 9.08 25.28
CA ALA A 73 -15.55 9.38 23.95
C ALA A 73 -15.70 10.90 23.71
N GLU A 74 -16.17 11.64 24.71
CA GLU A 74 -16.32 13.11 24.67
C GLU A 74 -14.98 13.85 24.53
N LYS A 75 -13.86 13.24 24.95
CA LYS A 75 -12.52 13.80 24.80
C LYS A 75 -11.91 13.53 23.43
N CYS A 76 -12.44 12.55 22.70
CA CYS A 76 -11.93 12.15 21.39
C CYS A 76 -12.62 12.97 20.30
N ASN A 77 -12.12 14.20 20.05
CA ASN A 77 -12.65 15.14 19.06
C ASN A 77 -11.61 15.35 17.95
N LEU A 78 -11.29 14.30 17.21
CA LEU A 78 -10.37 14.36 16.08
C LEU A 78 -11.16 14.33 14.78
N ASP A 79 -11.07 15.43 14.02
CA ASP A 79 -11.51 15.49 12.64
C ASP A 79 -10.31 15.24 11.72
N LEU A 80 -10.35 14.15 10.97
CA LEU A 80 -9.33 13.83 9.97
C LEU A 80 -9.67 14.51 8.65
N GLU A 81 -8.80 15.38 8.18
CA GLU A 81 -8.92 15.98 6.84
C GLU A 81 -8.50 14.94 5.81
N LEU A 82 -9.48 14.30 5.16
CA LEU A 82 -9.26 13.29 4.14
C LEU A 82 -9.36 13.89 2.74
N GLY A 83 -8.48 13.43 1.84
CA GLY A 83 -8.49 13.83 0.43
C GLY A 83 -7.61 15.02 0.09
N GLU A 84 -6.96 15.64 1.08
CA GLU A 84 -5.97 16.68 0.85
C GLU A 84 -4.58 16.09 0.60
N PHE A 85 -3.80 16.77 -0.25
CA PHE A 85 -2.46 16.34 -0.62
C PHE A 85 -1.43 17.32 -0.06
N TYR A 86 -0.56 16.82 0.79
CA TYR A 86 0.52 17.58 1.41
C TYR A 86 1.85 17.16 0.79
N LEU A 87 2.40 18.02 -0.06
CA LEU A 87 3.72 17.80 -0.65
C LEU A 87 4.79 18.46 0.23
N PRO A 88 5.92 17.77 0.47
CA PRO A 88 7.01 18.35 1.24
C PRO A 88 7.64 19.54 0.51
N ASP A 89 8.22 20.44 1.29
CA ASP A 89 8.97 21.55 0.75
C ASP A 89 10.34 21.09 0.22
N PHE A 90 10.75 21.69 -0.88
CA PHE A 90 12.09 21.51 -1.44
C PHE A 90 12.85 22.81 -1.32
N ASP A 91 14.04 22.76 -0.74
CA ASP A 91 14.92 23.92 -0.57
C ASP A 91 15.47 24.35 -1.92
N VAL A 92 15.20 25.60 -2.29
CA VAL A 92 15.69 26.22 -3.51
C VAL A 92 16.68 27.35 -3.18
N PRO A 93 17.56 27.75 -4.11
CA PRO A 93 18.46 28.89 -3.91
C PRO A 93 17.70 30.16 -3.52
N GLU A 94 18.32 31.01 -2.70
CA GLU A 94 17.74 32.25 -2.24
C GLU A 94 17.30 33.14 -3.42
N GLY A 95 16.07 33.63 -3.37
CA GLY A 95 15.48 34.49 -4.40
C GLY A 95 14.87 33.73 -5.59
N GLN A 96 14.78 32.39 -5.57
CA GLN A 96 14.10 31.59 -6.59
C GLN A 96 12.84 30.94 -6.02
N THR A 97 11.83 30.75 -6.89
CA THR A 97 10.71 29.85 -6.61
C THR A 97 11.05 28.41 -7.02
N ARG A 98 10.26 27.42 -6.54
CA ARG A 98 10.40 26.01 -6.94
C ARG A 98 10.20 25.82 -8.44
N GLU A 99 9.26 26.53 -9.01
CA GLU A 99 8.95 26.52 -10.45
C GLU A 99 10.11 27.07 -11.30
N GLU A 100 10.70 28.17 -10.86
CA GLU A 100 11.86 28.77 -11.54
C GLU A 100 13.07 27.85 -11.47
N HIS A 101 13.31 27.25 -10.30
CA HIS A 101 14.39 26.30 -10.11
C HIS A 101 14.20 25.04 -10.94
N LEU A 102 12.99 24.48 -10.96
CA LEU A 102 12.64 23.33 -11.81
C LEU A 102 12.89 23.64 -13.28
N LYS A 103 12.40 24.78 -13.79
CA LYS A 103 12.63 25.21 -15.18
C LYS A 103 14.12 25.29 -15.49
N GLN A 104 14.87 25.97 -14.65
CA GLN A 104 16.34 26.14 -14.83
C GLN A 104 17.06 24.78 -14.91
N LEU A 105 16.78 23.85 -13.98
CA LEU A 105 17.38 22.53 -13.97
C LEU A 105 16.98 21.70 -15.19
N SER A 106 15.72 21.77 -15.59
CA SER A 106 15.19 21.03 -16.74
C SER A 106 15.81 21.49 -18.06
N TYR A 107 15.91 22.80 -18.30
CA TYR A 107 16.59 23.32 -19.48
C TYR A 107 18.08 22.95 -19.52
N LYS A 108 18.77 23.09 -18.38
CA LYS A 108 20.20 22.70 -18.28
C LYS A 108 20.35 21.20 -18.52
N GLY A 109 19.47 20.39 -18.00
CA GLY A 109 19.49 18.95 -18.16
C GLY A 109 19.18 18.51 -19.59
N LEU A 110 18.18 19.12 -20.24
CA LEU A 110 17.84 18.81 -21.63
C LEU A 110 19.00 19.14 -22.57
N ASN A 111 19.61 20.32 -22.44
CA ASN A 111 20.83 20.67 -23.20
C ASN A 111 21.92 19.60 -23.04
N LYS A 112 22.17 19.13 -21.81
CA LYS A 112 23.15 18.05 -21.55
C LYS A 112 22.75 16.76 -22.26
N ARG A 113 21.47 16.37 -22.27
CA ARG A 113 20.97 15.17 -22.96
C ARG A 113 21.16 15.29 -24.47
N ILE A 114 20.81 16.41 -25.07
CA ILE A 114 20.99 16.68 -26.51
C ILE A 114 22.49 16.56 -26.90
N LEU A 115 23.38 17.16 -26.12
CA LEU A 115 24.83 17.03 -26.36
C LEU A 115 25.32 15.57 -26.26
N GLN A 116 24.79 14.81 -25.27
CA GLN A 116 25.12 13.39 -25.13
C GLN A 116 24.65 12.56 -26.33
N ILE A 117 23.44 12.80 -26.83
CA ILE A 117 22.89 12.10 -27.99
C ILE A 117 23.75 12.42 -29.24
N ASN A 118 24.03 13.71 -29.48
CA ASN A 118 24.81 14.16 -30.63
C ASN A 118 26.27 13.63 -30.63
N SER A 119 26.83 13.41 -29.42
CA SER A 119 28.19 12.87 -29.27
C SER A 119 28.26 11.34 -29.20
N SER A 120 27.11 10.66 -29.14
CA SER A 120 27.04 9.20 -29.02
C SER A 120 27.36 8.49 -30.35
N VAL A 121 27.96 7.31 -30.25
CA VAL A 121 28.10 6.39 -31.40
C VAL A 121 26.75 5.95 -31.97
N ASN A 122 25.74 5.93 -31.12
CA ASN A 122 24.35 5.61 -31.46
C ASN A 122 23.51 6.89 -31.62
N SER A 123 24.09 7.99 -32.14
CA SER A 123 23.39 9.25 -32.39
C SER A 123 22.22 9.04 -33.36
N TYR A 124 21.18 9.82 -33.16
CA TYR A 124 19.99 9.88 -34.02
C TYR A 124 19.60 11.33 -34.26
N PRO A 125 18.92 11.65 -35.37
CA PRO A 125 18.49 13.01 -35.66
C PRO A 125 17.59 13.57 -34.57
N ILE A 126 17.89 14.77 -34.09
CA ILE A 126 17.10 15.49 -33.10
C ILE A 126 16.58 16.76 -33.74
N ASP A 127 15.27 17.00 -33.58
CA ASP A 127 14.65 18.30 -33.77
C ASP A 127 14.64 19.03 -32.40
N GLU A 128 15.64 19.89 -32.18
CA GLU A 128 15.81 20.61 -30.91
C GLU A 128 14.56 21.45 -30.57
N ASP A 129 13.94 22.09 -31.57
CA ASP A 129 12.75 22.90 -31.38
C ASP A 129 11.56 22.05 -30.85
N GLN A 130 11.42 20.83 -31.36
CA GLN A 130 10.42 19.87 -30.87
C GLN A 130 10.66 19.50 -29.40
N TYR A 131 11.94 19.25 -29.03
CA TYR A 131 12.30 18.87 -27.65
C TYR A 131 12.03 20.00 -26.66
N PHE A 132 12.41 21.24 -27.00
CA PHE A 132 12.15 22.38 -26.14
C PHE A 132 10.66 22.74 -26.07
N ALA A 133 9.92 22.71 -27.17
CA ALA A 133 8.48 22.94 -27.16
C ALA A 133 7.74 21.91 -26.30
N ARG A 134 8.14 20.65 -26.34
CA ARG A 134 7.56 19.60 -25.48
C ARG A 134 7.95 19.84 -24.01
N LEU A 135 9.18 20.23 -23.71
CA LEU A 135 9.62 20.56 -22.35
C LEU A 135 8.81 21.73 -21.77
N ASP A 136 8.60 22.79 -22.56
CA ASP A 136 7.81 23.96 -22.14
C ASP A 136 6.39 23.58 -21.80
N TYR A 137 5.76 22.77 -22.64
CA TYR A 137 4.41 22.27 -22.43
C TYR A 137 4.31 21.46 -21.12
N GLU A 138 5.25 20.54 -20.88
CA GLU A 138 5.25 19.72 -19.68
C GLU A 138 5.51 20.55 -18.41
N LEU A 139 6.48 21.48 -18.45
CA LEU A 139 6.80 22.35 -17.32
C LEU A 139 5.61 23.25 -16.94
N ASP A 140 4.90 23.79 -17.93
CA ASP A 140 3.68 24.56 -17.68
C ASP A 140 2.60 23.71 -16.99
N MET A 141 2.42 22.47 -17.42
CA MET A 141 1.46 21.56 -16.81
C MET A 141 1.87 21.18 -15.38
N ILE A 142 3.14 20.82 -15.16
CA ILE A 142 3.70 20.49 -13.84
C ILE A 142 3.53 21.64 -12.85
N CYS A 143 3.83 22.88 -13.29
CA CYS A 143 3.69 24.07 -12.45
C CYS A 143 2.22 24.40 -12.15
N LYS A 144 1.33 24.34 -13.15
CA LYS A 144 -0.12 24.57 -12.96
C LYS A 144 -0.75 23.61 -11.95
N LEU A 145 -0.29 22.37 -11.92
CA LEU A 145 -0.79 21.32 -11.02
C LEU A 145 0.00 21.26 -9.69
N ASN A 146 0.92 22.21 -9.45
CA ASN A 146 1.72 22.35 -8.21
C ASN A 146 2.63 21.14 -7.92
N PHE A 147 3.12 20.43 -8.94
CA PHE A 147 4.02 19.29 -8.77
C PHE A 147 5.51 19.63 -8.92
N ALA A 148 5.89 20.91 -8.99
CA ALA A 148 7.29 21.31 -9.13
C ALA A 148 8.19 20.73 -8.00
N GLY A 149 7.75 20.82 -6.75
CA GLY A 149 8.44 20.25 -5.61
C GLY A 149 8.61 18.73 -5.70
N TYR A 150 7.58 18.02 -6.14
CA TYR A 150 7.64 16.57 -6.33
C TYR A 150 8.71 16.14 -7.33
N PHE A 151 8.78 16.79 -8.50
CA PHE A 151 9.82 16.53 -9.49
C PHE A 151 11.22 16.82 -8.97
N LEU A 152 11.39 17.92 -8.23
CA LEU A 152 12.68 18.30 -7.62
C LEU A 152 13.14 17.27 -6.59
N ILE A 153 12.23 16.80 -5.71
CA ILE A 153 12.52 15.78 -4.69
C ILE A 153 12.96 14.47 -5.35
N VAL A 154 12.21 14.02 -6.36
CA VAL A 154 12.53 12.75 -7.04
C VAL A 154 13.86 12.87 -7.79
N SER A 155 14.10 13.99 -8.50
CA SER A 155 15.37 14.27 -9.17
C SER A 155 16.53 14.27 -8.19
N ASP A 156 16.35 14.85 -7.01
CA ASP A 156 17.38 14.97 -6.00
C ASP A 156 17.90 13.60 -5.54
N PHE A 157 17.02 12.73 -5.04
CA PHE A 157 17.48 11.45 -4.53
C PHE A 157 17.94 10.48 -5.65
N VAL A 158 17.39 10.59 -6.86
CA VAL A 158 17.86 9.80 -8.01
C VAL A 158 19.28 10.22 -8.41
N ASN A 159 19.53 11.53 -8.56
CA ASN A 159 20.85 12.03 -8.86
C ASN A 159 21.85 11.76 -7.73
N TRP A 160 21.42 11.86 -6.46
CA TRP A 160 22.25 11.49 -5.32
C TRP A 160 22.68 10.02 -5.40
N ALA A 161 21.76 9.12 -5.71
CA ALA A 161 22.07 7.70 -5.88
C ALA A 161 23.12 7.47 -6.97
N GLN A 162 22.94 8.11 -8.14
CA GLN A 162 23.87 7.99 -9.26
C GLN A 162 25.27 8.53 -8.91
N VAL A 163 25.37 9.64 -8.19
CA VAL A 163 26.67 10.24 -7.74
C VAL A 163 27.34 9.35 -6.70
N ASN A 164 26.60 8.56 -5.95
CA ASN A 164 27.11 7.63 -4.93
C ASN A 164 27.27 6.19 -5.45
N ASP A 165 27.40 6.02 -6.77
CA ASP A 165 27.63 4.73 -7.44
C ASP A 165 26.53 3.68 -7.16
N ILE A 166 25.29 4.12 -6.88
CA ILE A 166 24.14 3.25 -6.74
C ILE A 166 23.44 3.17 -8.10
N PRO A 167 23.42 2.00 -8.77
CA PRO A 167 22.74 1.82 -10.04
C PRO A 167 21.25 2.13 -9.92
N VAL A 168 20.74 2.94 -10.87
CA VAL A 168 19.35 3.33 -11.00
C VAL A 168 18.82 2.83 -12.33
N GLY A 169 17.64 2.23 -12.35
CA GLY A 169 16.98 1.77 -13.56
C GLY A 169 16.61 2.92 -14.51
N PRO A 170 16.37 2.62 -15.80
CA PRO A 170 16.12 3.66 -16.83
C PRO A 170 14.76 4.37 -16.66
N GLY A 171 13.94 3.91 -15.76
CA GLY A 171 12.56 4.36 -15.59
C GLY A 171 11.57 3.37 -16.20
N ARG A 172 10.36 3.34 -15.64
CA ARG A 172 9.24 2.50 -16.08
C ARG A 172 7.90 3.19 -15.82
N GLY A 173 6.81 2.56 -16.23
CA GLY A 173 5.47 3.10 -16.04
C GLY A 173 5.22 4.37 -16.85
N SER A 174 4.27 5.18 -16.41
CA SER A 174 3.85 6.40 -17.10
C SER A 174 4.89 7.53 -17.02
N GLY A 175 5.70 7.58 -15.95
CA GLY A 175 6.75 8.60 -15.76
C GLY A 175 7.83 8.62 -16.85
N ALA A 176 8.06 7.49 -17.55
CA ALA A 176 8.95 7.41 -18.70
C ALA A 176 8.48 8.28 -19.90
N GLY A 177 7.22 8.71 -19.93
CA GLY A 177 6.67 9.60 -20.96
C GLY A 177 7.00 11.08 -20.79
N SER A 178 7.66 11.47 -19.68
CA SER A 178 7.97 12.87 -19.38
C SER A 178 9.38 13.28 -19.85
N ILE A 179 9.44 14.31 -20.71
CA ILE A 179 10.74 14.92 -21.11
C ILE A 179 11.35 15.74 -19.96
N ALA A 180 10.53 16.31 -19.08
CA ALA A 180 11.01 16.98 -17.89
C ALA A 180 11.71 15.98 -16.94
N ALA A 181 11.15 14.78 -16.74
CA ALA A 181 11.78 13.72 -15.96
C ALA A 181 13.09 13.23 -16.61
N TYR A 182 13.11 13.10 -17.94
CA TYR A 182 14.31 12.76 -18.70
C TYR A 182 15.40 13.83 -18.57
N ALA A 183 15.05 15.09 -18.69
CA ALA A 183 15.97 16.22 -18.54
C ALA A 183 16.57 16.28 -17.12
N LEU A 184 15.73 16.08 -16.09
CA LEU A 184 16.13 16.10 -14.68
C LEU A 184 16.95 14.87 -14.23
N GLY A 185 17.13 13.87 -15.10
CA GLY A 185 17.87 12.64 -14.78
C GLY A 185 17.08 11.62 -13.99
N ILE A 186 15.77 11.83 -13.81
CA ILE A 186 14.86 10.86 -13.15
C ILE A 186 14.74 9.61 -14.00
N THR A 187 14.58 9.78 -15.33
CA THR A 187 14.54 8.68 -16.29
C THR A 187 15.70 8.77 -17.28
N ALA A 188 16.02 7.64 -17.92
CA ALA A 188 17.04 7.56 -18.98
C ALA A 188 16.43 7.21 -20.35
N ILE A 189 15.11 7.13 -20.45
CA ILE A 189 14.38 6.84 -21.68
C ILE A 189 13.98 8.17 -22.33
N ASP A 190 14.34 8.35 -23.61
CA ASP A 190 13.94 9.52 -24.38
C ASP A 190 12.47 9.37 -24.84
N PRO A 191 11.52 10.16 -24.28
CA PRO A 191 10.11 9.99 -24.57
C PRO A 191 9.74 10.41 -26.00
N ILE A 192 10.49 11.30 -26.64
CA ILE A 192 10.21 11.74 -28.00
C ILE A 192 10.66 10.67 -28.99
N LYS A 193 11.84 10.11 -28.80
CA LYS A 193 12.35 9.02 -29.63
C LYS A 193 11.43 7.80 -29.68
N TYR A 194 10.77 7.50 -28.56
CA TYR A 194 9.88 6.33 -28.43
C TYR A 194 8.40 6.67 -28.50
N ASP A 195 8.05 7.91 -28.89
CA ASP A 195 6.67 8.40 -29.04
C ASP A 195 5.82 8.14 -27.80
N LEU A 196 6.35 8.45 -26.61
CA LEU A 196 5.68 8.26 -25.35
C LEU A 196 4.85 9.49 -24.99
N LEU A 197 3.62 9.24 -24.49
CA LEU A 197 2.66 10.28 -24.17
C LEU A 197 2.80 10.74 -22.71
N PHE A 198 3.00 12.05 -22.51
CA PHE A 198 3.03 12.69 -21.18
C PHE A 198 1.69 12.66 -20.48
N GLU A 199 0.59 12.74 -21.22
CA GLU A 199 -0.76 12.79 -20.71
C GLU A 199 -1.18 11.49 -20.00
N ARG A 200 -0.44 10.40 -20.20
CA ARG A 200 -0.60 9.18 -19.42
C ARG A 200 -0.02 9.28 -18.02
N PHE A 201 0.95 10.17 -17.84
CA PHE A 201 1.61 10.41 -16.55
C PHE A 201 0.92 11.53 -15.79
N LEU A 202 0.68 12.68 -16.43
CA LEU A 202 0.07 13.84 -15.81
C LEU A 202 -0.99 14.42 -16.74
N ASN A 203 -2.25 14.44 -16.27
CA ASN A 203 -3.39 14.96 -17.00
C ASN A 203 -4.34 15.67 -16.02
N PRO A 204 -4.68 16.95 -16.27
CA PRO A 204 -5.59 17.73 -15.40
C PRO A 204 -6.99 17.12 -15.29
N GLU A 205 -7.43 16.35 -16.27
CA GLU A 205 -8.74 15.68 -16.28
C GLU A 205 -8.75 14.37 -15.44
N ARG A 206 -7.58 13.89 -15.04
CA ARG A 206 -7.43 12.66 -14.27
C ARG A 206 -7.14 12.98 -12.80
N VAL A 207 -8.01 12.54 -11.91
CA VAL A 207 -7.94 12.78 -10.45
C VAL A 207 -6.82 11.98 -9.76
N SER A 208 -5.84 11.44 -10.47
CA SER A 208 -4.73 10.68 -9.86
C SER A 208 -3.44 11.49 -9.85
N ASN A 209 -2.78 11.51 -8.69
CA ASN A 209 -1.44 12.08 -8.57
C ASN A 209 -0.43 11.35 -9.45
N PRO A 210 0.59 12.07 -9.97
CA PRO A 210 1.71 11.42 -10.64
C PRO A 210 2.50 10.55 -9.66
N ASP A 211 2.94 9.38 -10.14
CA ASP A 211 3.84 8.50 -9.41
C ASP A 211 5.06 8.15 -10.27
N PHE A 212 6.24 8.22 -9.68
CA PHE A 212 7.46 7.72 -10.27
C PHE A 212 7.84 6.38 -9.66
N ASP A 213 7.90 5.36 -10.51
CA ASP A 213 8.47 4.06 -10.18
C ASP A 213 9.98 4.07 -10.46
N ILE A 214 10.79 4.13 -9.42
CA ILE A 214 12.25 4.15 -9.52
C ILE A 214 12.83 2.85 -9.01
N ASP A 215 13.56 2.16 -9.87
CA ASP A 215 14.26 0.92 -9.54
C ASP A 215 15.70 1.22 -9.10
N PHE A 216 16.05 0.87 -7.87
CA PHE A 216 17.40 0.96 -7.32
C PHE A 216 18.03 -0.42 -7.20
N CYS A 217 19.35 -0.50 -7.29
CA CYS A 217 20.11 -1.68 -6.90
C CYS A 217 19.74 -2.10 -5.47
N VAL A 218 19.50 -3.40 -5.27
CA VAL A 218 19.05 -3.95 -3.98
C VAL A 218 20.02 -3.58 -2.84
N GLU A 219 21.34 -3.69 -3.11
CA GLU A 219 22.36 -3.41 -2.11
C GLU A 219 22.49 -1.91 -1.77
N GLY A 220 22.07 -1.02 -2.70
CA GLY A 220 22.14 0.43 -2.52
C GLY A 220 20.85 1.08 -2.03
N ARG A 221 19.69 0.39 -2.13
CA ARG A 221 18.38 0.96 -1.86
C ARG A 221 18.27 1.54 -0.43
N ASP A 222 18.77 0.84 0.56
CA ASP A 222 18.68 1.28 1.95
C ASP A 222 19.48 2.56 2.20
N LYS A 223 20.59 2.78 1.48
CA LYS A 223 21.37 4.03 1.54
C LYS A 223 20.58 5.21 0.96
N VAL A 224 19.79 4.97 -0.10
CA VAL A 224 18.90 6.01 -0.65
C VAL A 224 17.81 6.37 0.36
N LEU A 225 17.20 5.39 1.01
CA LEU A 225 16.21 5.62 2.07
C LEU A 225 16.81 6.40 3.25
N GLU A 226 18.02 6.05 3.65
CA GLU A 226 18.75 6.78 4.70
C GLU A 226 19.03 8.23 4.29
N TYR A 227 19.45 8.47 3.05
CA TYR A 227 19.64 9.82 2.51
C TYR A 227 18.35 10.64 2.57
N VAL A 228 17.24 10.10 2.07
CA VAL A 228 15.93 10.75 2.10
C VAL A 228 15.50 11.06 3.54
N THR A 229 15.64 10.08 4.44
CA THR A 229 15.30 10.24 5.86
C THR A 229 16.15 11.32 6.54
N ASN A 230 17.45 11.38 6.26
CA ASN A 230 18.34 12.39 6.82
C ASN A 230 18.07 13.79 6.25
N LYS A 231 17.67 13.88 4.98
CA LYS A 231 17.41 15.16 4.30
C LYS A 231 16.06 15.76 4.70
N TYR A 232 15.00 14.96 4.74
CA TYR A 232 13.63 15.44 4.99
C TYR A 232 13.18 15.29 6.45
N GLY A 233 13.95 14.61 7.28
CA GLY A 233 13.70 14.42 8.71
C GLY A 233 13.12 13.06 9.07
N LYS A 234 13.57 12.51 10.20
CA LYS A 234 13.17 11.19 10.69
C LYS A 234 11.68 11.08 11.03
N ASP A 235 11.11 12.18 11.48
CA ASP A 235 9.70 12.25 11.87
C ASP A 235 8.77 12.50 10.66
N SER A 236 9.34 12.94 9.51
CA SER A 236 8.61 13.29 8.29
C SER A 236 8.68 12.20 7.21
N VAL A 237 9.50 11.16 7.39
CA VAL A 237 9.72 10.10 6.41
C VAL A 237 9.39 8.75 7.00
N ALA A 238 8.52 7.99 6.34
CA ALA A 238 8.22 6.61 6.72
C ALA A 238 7.97 5.70 5.52
N GLN A 239 8.24 4.42 5.69
CA GLN A 239 7.80 3.41 4.74
C GLN A 239 6.31 3.12 4.96
N ILE A 240 5.57 2.90 3.86
CA ILE A 240 4.15 2.59 3.92
C ILE A 240 3.96 1.18 4.50
N SER A 241 3.05 1.05 5.46
CA SER A 241 2.62 -0.26 5.95
C SER A 241 1.61 -0.90 4.98
N THR A 242 1.69 -2.22 4.83
CA THR A 242 0.70 -2.99 4.08
C THR A 242 -0.06 -3.92 5.01
N ARG A 243 -1.34 -4.10 4.73
CA ARG A 243 -2.16 -5.11 5.38
C ARG A 243 -2.55 -6.16 4.35
N GLY A 244 -2.03 -7.37 4.53
CA GLY A 244 -2.49 -8.52 3.76
C GLY A 244 -3.80 -9.03 4.34
N THR A 245 -4.83 -9.18 3.51
CA THR A 245 -6.11 -9.80 3.89
C THR A 245 -6.16 -11.25 3.44
N MET A 246 -7.03 -12.04 4.05
CA MET A 246 -7.29 -13.43 3.67
C MET A 246 -8.24 -13.44 2.47
N ALA A 247 -7.69 -13.54 1.26
CA ALA A 247 -8.48 -13.69 0.03
C ALA A 247 -8.99 -15.12 -0.13
N ALA A 248 -10.07 -15.32 -0.89
CA ALA A 248 -10.82 -16.57 -1.05
C ALA A 248 -9.95 -17.83 -1.23
N ARG A 249 -9.03 -17.83 -2.20
CA ARG A 249 -8.14 -19.00 -2.45
C ARG A 249 -7.13 -19.23 -1.34
N ALA A 250 -6.67 -18.16 -0.69
CA ALA A 250 -5.68 -18.24 0.36
C ALA A 250 -6.32 -18.72 1.68
N VAL A 251 -7.49 -18.19 2.04
CA VAL A 251 -8.17 -18.55 3.29
C VAL A 251 -8.57 -20.02 3.31
N LEU A 252 -9.04 -20.60 2.20
CA LEU A 252 -9.34 -22.05 2.13
C LEU A 252 -8.12 -22.90 2.44
N ARG A 253 -6.94 -22.57 1.90
CA ARG A 253 -5.69 -23.29 2.18
C ARG A 253 -5.23 -23.11 3.63
N ASP A 254 -5.35 -21.89 4.15
CA ASP A 254 -4.99 -21.60 5.54
C ASP A 254 -5.90 -22.35 6.54
N VAL A 255 -7.22 -22.36 6.29
CA VAL A 255 -8.20 -23.10 7.12
C VAL A 255 -7.92 -24.60 7.08
N VAL A 256 -7.72 -25.18 5.89
CA VAL A 256 -7.37 -26.61 5.76
C VAL A 256 -6.13 -26.97 6.59
N ARG A 257 -5.10 -26.12 6.55
CA ARG A 257 -3.87 -26.30 7.32
C ARG A 257 -4.13 -26.22 8.84
N VAL A 258 -4.93 -25.26 9.27
CA VAL A 258 -5.25 -25.04 10.69
C VAL A 258 -6.11 -26.15 11.25
N LEU A 259 -7.01 -26.70 10.43
CA LEU A 259 -7.83 -27.88 10.78
C LEU A 259 -7.06 -29.21 10.66
N GLY A 260 -5.74 -29.18 10.42
CA GLY A 260 -4.91 -30.38 10.33
C GLY A 260 -5.20 -31.27 9.12
N LYS A 261 -5.95 -30.79 8.13
CA LYS A 261 -6.32 -31.57 6.95
C LYS A 261 -5.18 -31.58 5.89
N PRO A 262 -5.15 -32.58 4.99
CA PRO A 262 -4.09 -32.69 3.99
C PRO A 262 -4.00 -31.51 3.05
N TYR A 263 -2.78 -31.05 2.72
CA TYR A 263 -2.56 -29.93 1.81
C TYR A 263 -3.27 -30.07 0.45
N GLY A 264 -3.23 -31.27 -0.15
CA GLY A 264 -3.88 -31.54 -1.44
C GLY A 264 -5.40 -31.34 -1.44
N PHE A 265 -6.03 -31.48 -0.26
CA PHE A 265 -7.45 -31.19 -0.09
C PHE A 265 -7.73 -29.68 -0.24
N GLY A 266 -6.98 -28.83 0.47
CA GLY A 266 -7.11 -27.37 0.37
C GLY A 266 -6.76 -26.83 -1.01
N ASP A 267 -5.75 -27.41 -1.67
CA ASP A 267 -5.36 -26.99 -3.02
C ASP A 267 -6.44 -27.33 -4.05
N ARG A 268 -7.13 -28.46 -3.89
CA ARG A 268 -8.28 -28.85 -4.74
C ARG A 268 -9.45 -27.85 -4.57
N LEU A 269 -9.82 -27.51 -3.33
CA LEU A 269 -10.88 -26.53 -3.06
C LEU A 269 -10.52 -25.15 -3.64
N ALA A 270 -9.31 -24.69 -3.40
CA ALA A 270 -8.85 -23.39 -3.85
C ALA A 270 -8.76 -23.27 -5.39
N LYS A 271 -8.42 -24.36 -6.10
CA LYS A 271 -8.39 -24.42 -7.57
C LYS A 271 -9.77 -24.47 -8.20
N ALA A 272 -10.77 -24.90 -7.45
CA ALA A 272 -12.17 -24.93 -7.91
C ALA A 272 -12.82 -23.53 -7.92
N ILE A 273 -12.26 -22.55 -7.22
CA ILE A 273 -12.72 -21.17 -7.28
C ILE A 273 -12.54 -20.62 -8.70
N PRO A 274 -13.58 -20.01 -9.30
CA PRO A 274 -13.50 -19.39 -10.62
C PRO A 274 -12.33 -18.40 -10.76
N ASP A 275 -11.77 -18.31 -11.97
CA ASP A 275 -10.62 -17.43 -12.24
C ASP A 275 -11.07 -15.99 -12.51
N VAL A 276 -11.71 -15.38 -11.51
CA VAL A 276 -12.16 -13.98 -11.52
C VAL A 276 -11.34 -13.22 -10.48
N LEU A 277 -10.80 -12.08 -10.89
CA LEU A 277 -9.99 -11.25 -9.99
C LEU A 277 -10.84 -10.66 -8.87
N GLY A 278 -10.45 -10.91 -7.61
CA GLY A 278 -11.13 -10.36 -6.44
C GLY A 278 -12.44 -11.06 -6.06
N ILE A 279 -12.76 -12.20 -6.67
CA ILE A 279 -13.96 -12.98 -6.33
C ILE A 279 -13.97 -13.36 -4.84
N SER A 280 -15.10 -13.16 -4.17
CA SER A 280 -15.35 -13.61 -2.81
C SER A 280 -15.75 -15.09 -2.75
N LEU A 281 -15.71 -15.70 -1.57
CA LEU A 281 -16.19 -17.07 -1.37
C LEU A 281 -17.71 -17.17 -1.58
N GLU A 282 -18.45 -16.13 -1.19
CA GLU A 282 -19.91 -16.07 -1.40
C GLU A 282 -20.23 -16.06 -2.91
N GLU A 283 -19.59 -15.17 -3.69
CA GLU A 283 -19.74 -15.12 -5.13
C GLU A 283 -19.29 -16.42 -5.83
N ALA A 284 -18.21 -17.03 -5.34
CA ALA A 284 -17.74 -18.31 -5.85
C ALA A 284 -18.76 -19.44 -5.61
N TYR A 285 -19.46 -19.43 -4.46
CA TYR A 285 -20.44 -20.43 -4.12
C TYR A 285 -21.72 -20.34 -4.99
N GLU A 286 -22.00 -19.20 -5.61
CA GLU A 286 -23.07 -19.06 -6.61
C GLU A 286 -22.75 -19.83 -7.92
N VAL A 287 -21.49 -20.20 -8.13
CA VAL A 287 -21.07 -20.98 -9.30
C VAL A 287 -21.26 -22.46 -9.03
N LYS A 288 -22.12 -23.08 -9.80
CA LYS A 288 -22.60 -24.47 -9.61
C LYS A 288 -21.46 -25.49 -9.43
N GLU A 289 -20.40 -25.39 -10.22
CA GLU A 289 -19.25 -26.30 -10.17
C GLU A 289 -18.51 -26.22 -8.84
N PHE A 290 -18.35 -25.02 -8.28
CA PHE A 290 -17.73 -24.83 -6.98
C PHE A 290 -18.65 -25.27 -5.85
N GLN A 291 -19.94 -24.92 -5.93
CA GLN A 291 -20.96 -25.34 -4.98
C GLN A 291 -21.02 -26.87 -4.85
N GLU A 292 -21.06 -27.60 -5.97
CA GLU A 292 -21.06 -29.07 -5.96
C GLU A 292 -19.86 -29.67 -5.26
N ILE A 293 -18.68 -29.03 -5.35
CA ILE A 293 -17.46 -29.47 -4.68
C ILE A 293 -17.51 -29.23 -3.18
N ILE A 294 -18.07 -28.09 -2.76
CA ILE A 294 -18.25 -27.78 -1.34
C ILE A 294 -19.30 -28.72 -0.71
N ASP A 295 -20.41 -28.94 -1.40
CA ASP A 295 -21.52 -29.77 -0.90
C ASP A 295 -21.24 -31.26 -0.92
N ALA A 296 -20.18 -31.71 -1.61
CA ALA A 296 -19.82 -33.11 -1.75
C ALA A 296 -19.44 -33.81 -0.44
N SER A 297 -19.02 -33.08 0.61
CA SER A 297 -18.66 -33.67 1.91
C SER A 297 -18.81 -32.68 3.04
N ASP A 298 -19.08 -33.19 4.24
CA ASP A 298 -19.14 -32.39 5.46
C ASP A 298 -17.80 -31.72 5.77
N GLU A 299 -16.67 -32.37 5.41
CA GLU A 299 -15.34 -31.75 5.57
C GLU A 299 -15.15 -30.51 4.67
N SER A 300 -15.70 -30.51 3.47
CA SER A 300 -15.64 -29.36 2.56
C SER A 300 -16.50 -28.21 3.08
N LYS A 301 -17.69 -28.53 3.63
CA LYS A 301 -18.57 -27.55 4.25
C LYS A 301 -17.94 -26.91 5.48
N GLU A 302 -17.39 -27.72 6.40
CA GLU A 302 -16.68 -27.23 7.58
C GLU A 302 -15.55 -26.22 7.22
N VAL A 303 -14.75 -26.57 6.21
CA VAL A 303 -13.67 -25.70 5.74
C VAL A 303 -14.25 -24.41 5.13
N PHE A 304 -15.30 -24.53 4.35
CA PHE A 304 -15.93 -23.39 3.68
C PHE A 304 -16.59 -22.42 4.67
N GLU A 305 -17.35 -22.92 5.63
CA GLU A 305 -18.01 -22.13 6.67
C GLU A 305 -16.99 -21.38 7.55
N MET A 306 -15.90 -22.07 7.95
CA MET A 306 -14.79 -21.42 8.64
C MET A 306 -14.12 -20.35 7.79
N ALA A 307 -13.90 -20.63 6.51
CA ALA A 307 -13.27 -19.70 5.58
C ALA A 307 -14.12 -18.44 5.32
N LEU A 308 -15.45 -18.58 5.24
CA LEU A 308 -16.38 -17.44 5.13
C LEU A 308 -16.24 -16.46 6.30
N LYS A 309 -16.08 -16.95 7.54
CA LYS A 309 -15.86 -16.10 8.71
C LYS A 309 -14.51 -15.39 8.73
N LEU A 310 -13.53 -15.92 8.00
CA LEU A 310 -12.17 -15.41 7.99
C LEU A 310 -11.81 -14.61 6.75
N GLU A 311 -12.55 -14.76 5.64
CA GLU A 311 -12.33 -14.01 4.42
C GLU A 311 -12.35 -12.49 4.67
N GLY A 312 -11.46 -11.76 4.03
CA GLY A 312 -11.34 -10.32 4.17
C GLY A 312 -10.67 -9.84 5.46
N LEU A 313 -10.55 -10.68 6.49
CA LEU A 313 -9.87 -10.30 7.72
C LEU A 313 -8.36 -10.12 7.51
N SER A 314 -7.76 -9.24 8.32
CA SER A 314 -6.32 -9.01 8.27
C SER A 314 -5.55 -10.28 8.67
N ARG A 315 -4.66 -10.74 7.79
CA ARG A 315 -3.78 -11.89 7.98
C ARG A 315 -2.40 -11.49 8.50
N SER A 316 -1.86 -10.43 7.92
CA SER A 316 -0.49 -9.97 8.22
C SER A 316 -0.38 -8.47 8.03
N VAL A 317 0.54 -7.87 8.76
CA VAL A 317 1.01 -6.51 8.53
C VAL A 317 2.45 -6.60 8.07
N GLY A 318 2.80 -5.87 7.03
CA GLY A 318 4.14 -5.83 6.47
C GLY A 318 4.50 -4.42 6.05
N THR A 319 5.72 -4.25 5.57
CA THR A 319 6.20 -3.02 4.96
C THR A 319 6.01 -3.10 3.45
N HIS A 320 5.50 -2.02 2.84
CA HIS A 320 5.40 -1.94 1.39
C HIS A 320 6.78 -2.02 0.74
N ALA A 321 6.91 -2.80 -0.32
CA ALA A 321 8.20 -3.05 -0.95
C ALA A 321 8.85 -1.78 -1.54
N ALA A 322 8.05 -0.79 -1.94
CA ALA A 322 8.52 0.39 -2.67
C ALA A 322 8.07 1.73 -2.04
N GLY A 323 6.86 1.81 -1.48
CA GLY A 323 6.27 3.08 -1.07
C GLY A 323 6.95 3.72 0.13
N VAL A 324 7.34 4.99 -0.04
CA VAL A 324 7.88 5.86 1.01
C VAL A 324 7.06 7.15 1.03
N VAL A 325 6.62 7.55 2.21
CA VAL A 325 5.93 8.82 2.44
C VAL A 325 6.95 9.85 2.90
N ILE A 326 6.88 11.03 2.32
CA ILE A 326 7.65 12.21 2.74
C ILE A 326 6.63 13.32 3.01
N ALA A 327 6.51 13.74 4.26
CA ALA A 327 5.59 14.79 4.69
C ALA A 327 6.33 16.14 4.85
N PRO A 328 5.63 17.29 4.77
CA PRO A 328 6.22 18.61 4.98
C PRO A 328 6.64 18.86 6.43
N THR A 329 5.95 18.24 7.39
CA THR A 329 6.22 18.28 8.83
C THR A 329 6.19 16.87 9.41
N ALA A 330 6.14 16.71 10.72
CA ALA A 330 6.05 15.39 11.33
C ALA A 330 4.80 14.64 10.84
N LEU A 331 4.94 13.36 10.53
CA LEU A 331 3.83 12.52 10.06
C LEU A 331 2.65 12.49 11.04
N THR A 332 2.95 12.65 12.34
CA THR A 332 1.94 12.73 13.40
C THR A 332 1.07 13.99 13.35
N ASP A 333 1.41 14.99 12.52
CA ASP A 333 0.56 16.15 12.26
C ASP A 333 -0.59 15.82 11.28
N PHE A 334 -0.46 14.71 10.54
CA PHE A 334 -1.41 14.29 9.49
C PHE A 334 -2.13 12.99 9.84
N THR A 335 -1.53 12.14 10.63
CA THR A 335 -2.07 10.83 10.99
C THR A 335 -1.67 10.44 12.42
N PRO A 336 -2.56 9.81 13.19
CA PRO A 336 -2.27 9.39 14.55
C PRO A 336 -1.21 8.27 14.60
#